data_83e27d5963376693892a840d899def34
#
_entry.id   83e27d5963376693892a840d899def34
#
_cell.length_a   1.000
_cell.length_b   1.000
_cell.length_c   1.000
_cell.angle_alpha   90.00
_cell.angle_beta   90.00
_cell.angle_gamma   90.00
#
_symmetry.space_group_name_H-M   'P 1'
#
loop_
_entity.id
_entity.type
_entity.pdbx_description
1 polymer ?
#
loop_
_entity_poly.entity_id
_entity_poly.type
_entity_poly.pdbx_seq_one_letter_code
_entity_poly.pdbx_strand_id
1 'polypeptide(L)'
;MTKAKRVIAITAAALLVLVLLGSCFVSDHEDKEAAEIKSEPIDTVELVIVQQAVHLAEAAETDELQTEYEYIPSTQADEGCISELELIEITEEYGRQYNICPELLQAIAMRESTLYLQATNGDCKGLMQISEHWHRERMERLDVTDIYDARGNILLAADYIAELRDTTEYGYDLVYVLMRYNMETDTANKLYKQGEYTDYALEIIAESKRLERLHGK
;
A
#
# COMPACT_ATOMS: atom_id res chain seq x y z
N MET A 1 -24.09 -11.60 8.39
CA MET A 1 -24.68 -12.16 7.13
C MET A 1 -24.45 -13.67 7.13
N THR A 2 -25.44 -14.51 6.84
CA THR A 2 -25.28 -15.97 6.86
C THR A 2 -24.47 -16.44 5.65
N LYS A 3 -23.70 -17.57 5.82
CA LYS A 3 -22.87 -18.20 4.75
C LYS A 3 -23.59 -18.29 3.39
N ALA A 4 -24.90 -18.61 3.40
CA ALA A 4 -25.71 -18.69 2.20
C ALA A 4 -25.86 -17.33 1.45
N LYS A 5 -25.90 -16.21 2.14
CA LYS A 5 -25.99 -14.88 1.51
C LYS A 5 -24.68 -14.42 0.88
N ARG A 6 -23.53 -14.89 1.42
CA ARG A 6 -22.21 -14.58 0.86
C ARG A 6 -21.92 -15.42 -0.39
N VAL A 7 -22.24 -16.71 -0.37
CA VAL A 7 -22.11 -17.58 -1.56
C VAL A 7 -22.96 -17.06 -2.71
N ILE A 8 -24.19 -16.56 -2.44
CA ILE A 8 -25.05 -15.96 -3.45
C ILE A 8 -24.46 -14.64 -4.00
N ALA A 9 -23.77 -13.85 -3.15
CA ALA A 9 -23.13 -12.62 -3.60
C ALA A 9 -21.89 -12.88 -4.49
N ILE A 10 -21.11 -13.89 -4.17
CA ILE A 10 -19.91 -14.27 -4.96
C ILE A 10 -20.33 -14.90 -6.29
N THR A 11 -21.33 -15.77 -6.30
CA THR A 11 -21.88 -16.33 -7.55
C THR A 11 -22.56 -15.26 -8.40
N ALA A 12 -23.19 -14.26 -7.79
CA ALA A 12 -23.80 -13.13 -8.53
C ALA A 12 -22.72 -12.23 -9.15
N ALA A 13 -21.60 -11.98 -8.47
CA ALA A 13 -20.49 -11.21 -9.03
C ALA A 13 -19.79 -11.98 -10.18
N ALA A 14 -19.55 -13.28 -10.01
CA ALA A 14 -18.99 -14.13 -11.06
C ALA A 14 -19.95 -14.25 -12.27
N LEU A 15 -21.27 -14.32 -12.02
CA LEU A 15 -22.27 -14.32 -13.07
C LEU A 15 -22.37 -12.97 -13.79
N LEU A 16 -22.19 -11.86 -13.07
CA LEU A 16 -22.16 -10.52 -13.67
C LEU A 16 -20.97 -10.33 -14.61
N VAL A 17 -19.81 -10.84 -14.22
CA VAL A 17 -18.61 -10.86 -15.08
C VAL A 17 -18.82 -11.74 -16.31
N LEU A 18 -19.44 -12.92 -16.15
CA LEU A 18 -19.80 -13.79 -17.27
C LEU A 18 -20.88 -13.19 -18.18
N VAL A 19 -21.83 -12.43 -17.63
CA VAL A 19 -22.86 -11.72 -18.41
C VAL A 19 -22.26 -10.53 -19.15
N LEU A 20 -21.31 -9.81 -18.56
CA LEU A 20 -20.58 -8.73 -19.24
C LEU A 20 -19.65 -9.23 -20.33
N LEU A 21 -19.09 -10.45 -20.18
CA LEU A 21 -18.31 -11.12 -21.20
C LEU A 21 -19.19 -11.88 -22.22
N GLY A 22 -20.43 -12.18 -21.87
CA GLY A 22 -21.40 -12.98 -22.65
C GLY A 22 -22.50 -12.21 -23.32
N SER A 23 -22.57 -10.88 -23.21
CA SER A 23 -23.64 -10.07 -23.86
C SER A 23 -23.47 -9.92 -25.38
N CYS A 24 -22.67 -10.79 -26.00
CA CYS A 24 -22.65 -10.99 -27.46
C CYS A 24 -23.42 -12.23 -27.93
N PHE A 25 -24.23 -12.88 -27.09
CA PHE A 25 -25.03 -14.03 -27.56
C PHE A 25 -26.40 -14.04 -26.87
N VAL A 26 -27.41 -13.63 -27.53
CA VAL A 26 -28.67 -14.28 -27.90
C VAL A 26 -29.60 -13.22 -28.55
N SER A 27 -29.73 -13.26 -29.83
CA SER A 27 -30.95 -12.88 -30.52
C SER A 27 -31.23 -13.96 -31.56
N ASP A 28 -32.34 -14.68 -31.31
CA ASP A 28 -32.91 -15.65 -32.24
C ASP A 28 -33.42 -14.96 -33.49
N HIS A 29 -33.16 -15.50 -34.59
CA HIS A 29 -33.90 -15.81 -35.81
C HIS A 29 -33.11 -15.56 -37.11
N GLU A 30 -32.88 -16.69 -37.82
CA GLU A 30 -32.80 -16.90 -39.25
C GLU A 30 -32.35 -15.74 -40.16
N ASP A 31 -31.13 -15.80 -40.65
CA ASP A 31 -30.80 -16.11 -42.03
C ASP A 31 -29.29 -15.96 -42.36
N LYS A 32 -28.85 -16.82 -43.25
CA LYS A 32 -27.51 -17.03 -43.80
C LYS A 32 -26.77 -15.75 -44.15
N GLU A 33 -25.58 -15.58 -43.56
CA GLU A 33 -24.33 -15.20 -44.21
C GLU A 33 -23.19 -15.27 -43.19
N ALA A 34 -22.12 -15.98 -43.56
CA ALA A 34 -20.97 -16.11 -42.68
C ALA A 34 -20.26 -14.76 -42.55
N ALA A 35 -20.55 -14.04 -41.51
CA ALA A 35 -19.80 -12.86 -41.07
C ALA A 35 -18.59 -13.33 -40.27
N GLU A 36 -17.41 -13.12 -40.79
CA GLU A 36 -16.12 -13.28 -40.17
C GLU A 36 -16.11 -12.41 -38.87
N ILE A 37 -16.23 -13.05 -37.71
CA ILE A 37 -16.15 -12.36 -36.40
C ILE A 37 -14.70 -11.93 -36.22
N LYS A 38 -14.39 -10.67 -36.53
CA LYS A 38 -13.17 -10.02 -36.09
C LYS A 38 -13.28 -9.88 -34.57
N SER A 39 -12.60 -10.77 -33.84
CA SER A 39 -12.33 -10.56 -32.43
C SER A 39 -11.42 -9.32 -32.32
N GLU A 40 -11.95 -8.21 -31.81
CA GLU A 40 -11.11 -7.10 -31.40
C GLU A 40 -10.19 -7.60 -30.27
N PRO A 41 -8.91 -7.24 -30.28
CA PRO A 41 -8.02 -7.63 -29.20
C PRO A 41 -8.53 -6.98 -27.90
N ILE A 42 -8.82 -7.82 -26.92
CA ILE A 42 -9.13 -7.38 -25.54
C ILE A 42 -7.96 -6.48 -25.13
N ASP A 43 -8.29 -5.25 -24.73
CA ASP A 43 -7.29 -4.27 -24.31
C ASP A 43 -6.47 -4.88 -23.16
N THR A 44 -5.15 -4.87 -23.30
CA THR A 44 -4.21 -5.43 -22.33
C THR A 44 -4.44 -4.87 -20.92
N VAL A 45 -5.01 -3.70 -20.81
CA VAL A 45 -5.38 -3.05 -19.54
C VAL A 45 -6.55 -3.78 -18.87
N GLU A 46 -7.59 -4.18 -19.61
CA GLU A 46 -8.71 -4.96 -19.04
C GLU A 46 -8.27 -6.34 -18.56
N LEU A 47 -7.36 -7.00 -19.28
CA LEU A 47 -6.84 -8.32 -18.88
C LEU A 47 -6.02 -8.23 -17.58
N VAL A 48 -5.23 -7.18 -17.41
CA VAL A 48 -4.42 -6.93 -16.20
C VAL A 48 -5.33 -6.62 -15.00
N ILE A 49 -6.39 -5.82 -15.19
CA ILE A 49 -7.36 -5.50 -14.13
C ILE A 49 -8.10 -6.77 -13.67
N VAL A 50 -8.50 -7.63 -14.60
CA VAL A 50 -9.17 -8.91 -14.27
C VAL A 50 -8.23 -9.86 -13.55
N GLN A 51 -6.97 -9.99 -13.99
CA GLN A 51 -5.98 -10.83 -13.31
C GLN A 51 -5.64 -10.31 -11.90
N GLN A 52 -5.53 -9.00 -11.71
CA GLN A 52 -5.34 -8.42 -10.38
C GLN A 52 -6.56 -8.61 -9.49
N ALA A 53 -7.77 -8.48 -10.02
CA ALA A 53 -9.00 -8.72 -9.27
C ALA A 53 -9.15 -10.19 -8.85
N VAL A 54 -8.76 -11.14 -9.71
CA VAL A 54 -8.74 -12.58 -9.39
C VAL A 54 -7.69 -12.88 -8.31
N HIS A 55 -6.50 -12.33 -8.42
CA HIS A 55 -5.42 -12.54 -7.43
C HIS A 55 -5.77 -11.94 -6.06
N LEU A 56 -6.47 -10.79 -6.04
CA LEU A 56 -7.00 -10.18 -4.81
C LEU A 56 -8.15 -10.99 -4.20
N ALA A 57 -8.97 -11.64 -5.04
CA ALA A 57 -10.05 -12.50 -4.58
C ALA A 57 -9.51 -13.82 -3.99
N GLU A 58 -8.51 -14.44 -4.62
CA GLU A 58 -7.83 -15.65 -4.12
C GLU A 58 -7.06 -15.38 -2.81
N ALA A 59 -6.42 -14.22 -2.68
CA ALA A 59 -5.78 -13.80 -1.43
C ALA A 59 -6.80 -13.57 -0.30
N ALA A 60 -8.02 -13.13 -0.62
CA ALA A 60 -9.10 -12.94 0.35
C ALA A 60 -9.72 -14.28 0.81
N GLU A 61 -9.73 -15.33 -0.03
CA GLU A 61 -10.27 -16.66 0.35
C GLU A 61 -9.35 -17.44 1.29
N THR A 62 -8.04 -17.18 1.28
CA THR A 62 -7.09 -17.84 2.19
C THR A 62 -7.11 -17.29 3.62
N ASP A 63 -7.78 -16.16 3.85
CA ASP A 63 -7.83 -15.48 5.15
C ASP A 63 -9.09 -15.85 5.99
N GLU A 64 -10.01 -16.71 5.49
CA GLU A 64 -11.29 -17.02 6.16
C GLU A 64 -11.21 -18.07 7.30
N LEU A 65 -10.03 -18.49 7.73
CA LEU A 65 -9.86 -19.43 8.86
C LEU A 65 -9.22 -18.80 10.09
N GLN A 66 -9.18 -17.46 10.20
CA GLN A 66 -8.77 -16.84 11.45
C GLN A 66 -9.97 -16.78 12.40
N THR A 67 -9.93 -17.65 13.40
CA THR A 67 -10.63 -17.47 14.68
C THR A 67 -10.42 -16.03 15.14
N GLU A 68 -11.47 -15.45 15.71
CA GLU A 68 -11.52 -14.10 16.31
C GLU A 68 -10.47 -14.01 17.45
N TYR A 69 -9.17 -13.91 17.08
CA TYR A 69 -8.12 -13.58 18.03
C TYR A 69 -8.05 -12.06 18.11
N GLU A 70 -8.26 -11.54 19.30
CA GLU A 70 -7.96 -10.15 19.60
C GLU A 70 -6.44 -9.93 19.43
N TYR A 71 -6.07 -9.08 18.50
CA TYR A 71 -4.67 -8.74 18.28
C TYR A 71 -4.12 -7.95 19.47
N ILE A 72 -3.11 -8.47 20.14
CA ILE A 72 -2.44 -7.84 21.26
C ILE A 72 -0.99 -7.51 20.84
N PRO A 73 -0.65 -6.23 20.66
CA PRO A 73 0.72 -5.84 20.27
C PRO A 73 1.75 -6.28 21.30
N SER A 74 2.92 -6.72 20.85
CA SER A 74 4.03 -7.08 21.73
C SER A 74 4.64 -5.85 22.39
N THR A 75 4.85 -5.93 23.70
CA THR A 75 5.65 -4.96 24.46
C THR A 75 7.14 -5.32 24.48
N GLN A 76 7.50 -6.51 23.98
CA GLN A 76 8.89 -6.97 23.89
C GLN A 76 9.44 -6.61 22.52
N ALA A 77 10.72 -6.25 22.50
CA ALA A 77 11.47 -5.98 21.28
C ALA A 77 12.76 -6.79 21.29
N ASP A 78 13.26 -7.11 20.11
CA ASP A 78 14.62 -7.61 19.93
C ASP A 78 15.63 -6.52 20.32
N GLU A 79 16.86 -6.93 20.65
CA GLU A 79 17.89 -6.01 21.08
C GLU A 79 18.16 -4.91 20.03
N GLY A 80 18.00 -3.67 20.44
CA GLY A 80 18.17 -2.49 19.57
C GLY A 80 16.98 -2.18 18.64
N CYS A 81 15.89 -2.94 18.71
CA CYS A 81 14.67 -2.67 17.95
C CYS A 81 13.63 -1.92 18.81
N ILE A 82 12.70 -1.23 18.14
CA ILE A 82 11.50 -0.69 18.79
C ILE A 82 10.50 -1.83 19.04
N SER A 83 9.76 -1.76 20.16
CA SER A 83 8.65 -2.69 20.39
C SER A 83 7.45 -2.38 19.49
N GLU A 84 6.65 -3.41 19.22
CA GLU A 84 5.46 -3.25 18.37
C GLU A 84 4.45 -2.26 18.99
N LEU A 85 4.22 -2.34 20.30
CA LEU A 85 3.33 -1.41 20.98
C LEU A 85 3.81 0.03 20.88
N GLU A 86 5.09 0.29 21.12
CA GLU A 86 5.66 1.64 21.02
C GLU A 86 5.59 2.19 19.60
N LEU A 87 5.86 1.34 18.58
CA LEU A 87 5.74 1.71 17.18
C LEU A 87 4.29 2.11 16.85
N ILE A 88 3.30 1.33 17.28
CA ILE A 88 1.88 1.62 17.07
C ILE A 88 1.51 2.96 17.73
N GLU A 89 1.88 3.18 18.99
CA GLU A 89 1.56 4.42 19.71
C GLU A 89 2.11 5.66 18.98
N ILE A 90 3.36 5.61 18.54
CA ILE A 90 4.00 6.73 17.83
C ILE A 90 3.36 6.96 16.46
N THR A 91 3.12 5.88 15.72
CA THR A 91 2.55 5.98 14.37
C THR A 91 1.09 6.41 14.37
N GLU A 92 0.30 6.03 15.40
CA GLU A 92 -1.06 6.54 15.58
C GLU A 92 -1.08 8.04 15.92
N GLU A 93 -0.15 8.51 16.73
CA GLU A 93 -0.03 9.94 17.06
C GLU A 93 0.27 10.76 15.79
N TYR A 94 1.34 10.43 15.08
CA TYR A 94 1.74 11.19 13.90
C TYR A 94 0.87 10.91 12.68
N GLY A 95 0.33 9.70 12.55
CA GLY A 95 -0.66 9.39 11.53
C GLY A 95 -1.89 10.31 11.64
N ARG A 96 -2.38 10.52 12.84
CA ARG A 96 -3.49 11.46 13.12
C ARG A 96 -3.09 12.90 12.85
N GLN A 97 -1.90 13.31 13.30
CA GLN A 97 -1.41 14.68 13.13
C GLN A 97 -1.25 15.07 11.66
N TYR A 98 -0.74 14.16 10.83
CA TYR A 98 -0.41 14.42 9.43
C TYR A 98 -1.44 13.85 8.44
N ASN A 99 -2.53 13.27 8.93
CA ASN A 99 -3.55 12.57 8.13
C ASN A 99 -2.92 11.49 7.21
N ILE A 100 -2.15 10.62 7.82
CA ILE A 100 -1.50 9.46 7.22
C ILE A 100 -1.99 8.20 7.94
N CYS A 101 -2.24 7.10 7.20
CA CYS A 101 -2.57 5.81 7.80
C CYS A 101 -1.42 5.36 8.71
N PRO A 102 -1.66 5.07 10.00
CA PRO A 102 -0.61 4.62 10.92
C PRO A 102 0.09 3.37 10.44
N GLU A 103 -0.65 2.43 9.87
CA GLU A 103 -0.12 1.18 9.33
C GLU A 103 0.81 1.42 8.13
N LEU A 104 0.62 2.51 7.39
CA LEU A 104 1.56 2.91 6.35
C LEU A 104 2.91 3.31 6.94
N LEU A 105 2.92 4.09 8.02
CA LEU A 105 4.16 4.46 8.71
C LEU A 105 4.87 3.23 9.31
N GLN A 106 4.11 2.28 9.87
CA GLN A 106 4.63 1.01 10.36
C GLN A 106 5.26 0.19 9.24
N ALA A 107 4.57 0.05 8.11
CA ALA A 107 5.06 -0.69 6.95
C ALA A 107 6.37 -0.08 6.39
N ILE A 108 6.48 1.24 6.36
CA ILE A 108 7.70 1.93 5.97
C ILE A 108 8.83 1.61 6.96
N ALA A 109 8.62 1.73 8.28
CA ALA A 109 9.63 1.42 9.28
C ALA A 109 10.12 -0.03 9.18
N MET A 110 9.22 -0.97 8.99
CA MET A 110 9.55 -2.39 8.77
C MET A 110 10.40 -2.58 7.51
N ARG A 111 10.07 -1.91 6.43
CA ARG A 111 10.79 -2.02 5.15
C ARG A 111 12.17 -1.36 5.19
N GLU A 112 12.29 -0.20 5.84
CA GLU A 112 13.51 0.61 5.86
C GLU A 112 14.58 0.08 6.80
N SER A 113 14.19 -0.37 7.99
CA SER A 113 15.15 -0.70 9.06
C SER A 113 14.97 -2.08 9.68
N THR A 114 13.92 -2.82 9.29
CA THR A 114 13.48 -4.01 10.03
C THR A 114 13.28 -3.69 11.53
N LEU A 115 12.81 -2.48 11.82
CA LEU A 115 12.54 -1.94 13.16
C LEU A 115 13.79 -1.69 14.02
N TYR A 116 15.00 -1.75 13.46
CA TYR A 116 16.24 -1.49 14.18
C TYR A 116 16.47 0.02 14.34
N LEU A 117 16.55 0.49 15.60
CA LEU A 117 16.64 1.92 15.94
C LEU A 117 17.89 2.60 15.39
N GLN A 118 19.04 1.90 15.40
CA GLN A 118 20.33 2.43 14.98
C GLN A 118 20.66 2.07 13.53
N ALA A 119 19.66 1.77 12.70
CA ALA A 119 19.88 1.43 11.30
C ALA A 119 20.58 2.59 10.56
N THR A 120 21.58 2.23 9.76
CA THR A 120 22.37 3.21 8.98
C THR A 120 22.68 2.61 7.61
N ASN A 121 22.30 3.35 6.55
CA ASN A 121 22.66 3.02 5.18
C ASN A 121 23.13 4.29 4.47
N GLY A 122 24.44 4.47 4.40
CA GLY A 122 25.03 5.72 3.90
C GLY A 122 24.64 6.91 4.77
N ASP A 123 23.92 7.88 4.18
CA ASP A 123 23.44 9.08 4.86
C ASP A 123 22.03 8.90 5.49
N CYS A 124 21.38 7.78 5.20
CA CYS A 124 20.05 7.45 5.74
C CYS A 124 20.18 6.79 7.10
N LYS A 125 19.37 7.22 8.08
CA LYS A 125 19.50 6.85 9.49
C LYS A 125 18.15 6.59 10.15
N GLY A 126 18.17 5.70 11.15
CA GLY A 126 17.04 5.40 12.03
C GLY A 126 15.96 4.54 11.39
N LEU A 127 14.83 4.42 12.08
CA LEU A 127 13.70 3.55 11.71
C LEU A 127 13.19 3.79 10.29
N MET A 128 13.08 5.04 9.89
CA MET A 128 12.49 5.49 8.63
C MET A 128 13.54 5.83 7.57
N GLN A 129 14.83 5.55 7.83
CA GLN A 129 15.96 5.81 6.94
C GLN A 129 15.96 7.25 6.38
N ILE A 130 15.85 8.23 7.26
CA ILE A 130 15.87 9.65 6.90
C ILE A 130 17.30 10.12 6.70
N SER A 131 17.58 10.81 5.58
CA SER A 131 18.86 11.45 5.32
C SER A 131 18.99 12.75 6.14
N GLU A 132 19.95 12.77 7.06
CA GLU A 132 20.26 13.95 7.87
C GLU A 132 20.67 15.15 7.01
N HIS A 133 21.38 14.90 5.91
CA HIS A 133 21.82 15.93 4.99
C HIS A 133 20.65 16.64 4.30
N TRP A 134 19.73 15.87 3.73
CA TRP A 134 18.59 16.42 2.97
C TRP A 134 17.47 16.96 3.86
N HIS A 135 17.39 16.52 5.12
CA HIS A 135 16.32 16.90 6.04
C HIS A 135 16.77 17.76 7.21
N ARG A 136 17.94 18.39 7.14
CA ARG A 136 18.46 19.26 8.21
C ARG A 136 17.50 20.38 8.59
N GLU A 137 16.99 21.12 7.62
CA GLU A 137 16.01 22.20 7.88
C GLU A 137 14.71 21.67 8.48
N ARG A 138 14.29 20.45 8.11
CA ARG A 138 13.14 19.77 8.70
C ARG A 138 13.42 19.39 10.14
N MET A 139 14.60 18.87 10.44
CA MET A 139 15.03 18.55 11.81
C MET A 139 15.00 19.79 12.69
N GLU A 140 15.59 20.92 12.22
CA GLU A 140 15.58 22.19 12.95
C GLU A 140 14.16 22.70 13.18
N ARG A 141 13.30 22.68 12.17
CA ARG A 141 11.91 23.14 12.25
C ARG A 141 11.05 22.31 13.22
N LEU A 142 11.32 21.02 13.30
CA LEU A 142 10.57 20.08 14.14
C LEU A 142 11.25 19.80 15.49
N ASP A 143 12.34 20.51 15.81
CA ASP A 143 13.12 20.35 17.04
C ASP A 143 13.61 18.91 17.28
N VAL A 144 13.96 18.20 16.20
CA VAL A 144 14.53 16.85 16.27
C VAL A 144 16.06 16.97 16.31
N THR A 145 16.63 16.65 17.48
CA THR A 145 18.09 16.76 17.73
C THR A 145 18.82 15.44 17.60
N ASP A 146 18.12 14.31 17.75
CA ASP A 146 18.65 12.96 17.56
C ASP A 146 17.87 12.22 16.49
N ILE A 147 18.52 11.93 15.37
CA ILE A 147 17.89 11.23 14.25
C ILE A 147 17.61 9.75 14.54
N TYR A 148 18.23 9.19 15.57
CA TYR A 148 18.00 7.81 16.00
C TYR A 148 16.91 7.68 17.08
N ASP A 149 16.41 8.82 17.60
CA ASP A 149 15.23 8.79 18.46
C ASP A 149 14.02 8.33 17.65
N ALA A 150 13.32 7.30 18.13
CA ALA A 150 12.20 6.70 17.41
C ALA A 150 11.11 7.72 17.06
N ARG A 151 10.71 8.54 18.04
CA ARG A 151 9.67 9.55 17.85
C ARG A 151 10.10 10.62 16.86
N GLY A 152 11.31 11.15 17.02
CA GLY A 152 11.87 12.17 16.12
C GLY A 152 11.99 11.65 14.69
N ASN A 153 12.48 10.43 14.50
CA ASN A 153 12.68 9.84 13.19
C ASN A 153 11.35 9.59 12.45
N ILE A 154 10.33 9.05 13.14
CA ILE A 154 8.98 8.85 12.59
C ILE A 154 8.30 10.20 12.31
N LEU A 155 8.47 11.20 13.17
CA LEU A 155 7.97 12.57 12.95
C LEU A 155 8.53 13.18 11.66
N LEU A 156 9.84 13.07 11.44
CA LEU A 156 10.50 13.55 10.22
C LEU A 156 9.92 12.90 8.96
N ALA A 157 9.72 11.58 9.00
CA ALA A 157 9.15 10.82 7.90
C ALA A 157 7.69 11.21 7.62
N ALA A 158 6.86 11.32 8.66
CA ALA A 158 5.46 11.70 8.52
C ALA A 158 5.31 13.10 7.92
N ASP A 159 6.10 14.07 8.38
CA ASP A 159 6.14 15.42 7.83
C ASP A 159 6.62 15.43 6.36
N TYR A 160 7.61 14.61 6.01
CA TYR A 160 8.09 14.48 4.63
C TYR A 160 7.05 13.86 3.70
N ILE A 161 6.39 12.79 4.13
CA ILE A 161 5.32 12.14 3.36
C ILE A 161 4.14 13.11 3.14
N ALA A 162 3.76 13.86 4.16
CA ALA A 162 2.73 14.88 4.05
C ALA A 162 3.13 15.99 3.05
N GLU A 163 4.37 16.47 3.08
CA GLU A 163 4.88 17.41 2.09
C GLU A 163 4.82 16.83 0.67
N LEU A 164 5.29 15.61 0.46
CA LEU A 164 5.21 14.94 -0.84
C LEU A 164 3.78 14.83 -1.35
N ARG A 165 2.84 14.46 -0.47
CA ARG A 165 1.42 14.40 -0.79
C ARG A 165 0.86 15.77 -1.20
N ASP A 166 1.20 16.81 -0.47
CA ASP A 166 0.54 18.11 -0.59
C ASP A 166 1.18 19.01 -1.67
N THR A 167 2.44 18.74 -2.06
CA THR A 167 3.20 19.62 -2.98
C THR A 167 3.48 19.02 -4.35
N THR A 168 3.24 17.73 -4.57
CA THR A 168 3.55 17.09 -5.85
C THR A 168 2.36 17.04 -6.80
N GLU A 169 2.61 16.99 -8.10
CA GLU A 169 1.60 16.91 -9.16
C GLU A 169 0.67 15.68 -8.99
N TYR A 170 1.21 14.57 -8.47
CA TYR A 170 0.50 13.31 -8.27
C TYR A 170 0.35 12.95 -6.78
N GLY A 171 0.30 13.94 -5.90
CA GLY A 171 0.37 13.77 -4.45
C GLY A 171 -0.76 12.94 -3.82
N TYR A 172 -1.89 12.81 -4.52
CA TYR A 172 -3.00 11.97 -4.04
C TYR A 172 -2.83 10.49 -4.42
N ASP A 173 -1.84 10.15 -5.26
CA ASP A 173 -1.49 8.78 -5.57
C ASP A 173 -0.39 8.29 -4.61
N LEU A 174 -0.78 7.40 -3.70
CA LEU A 174 0.13 6.84 -2.69
C LEU A 174 1.34 6.13 -3.30
N VAL A 175 1.15 5.45 -4.44
CA VAL A 175 2.27 4.79 -5.14
C VAL A 175 3.33 5.82 -5.53
N TYR A 176 2.91 6.94 -6.09
CA TYR A 176 3.83 8.01 -6.47
C TYR A 176 4.52 8.63 -5.25
N VAL A 177 3.79 8.90 -4.17
CA VAL A 177 4.37 9.45 -2.92
C VAL A 177 5.47 8.53 -2.39
N LEU A 178 5.23 7.21 -2.35
CA LEU A 178 6.21 6.23 -1.91
C LEU A 178 7.42 6.11 -2.84
N MET A 179 7.20 6.19 -4.15
CA MET A 179 8.30 6.28 -5.11
C MET A 179 9.17 7.50 -4.85
N ARG A 180 8.55 8.67 -4.60
CA ARG A 180 9.24 9.92 -4.27
C ARG A 180 9.96 9.90 -2.93
N TYR A 181 9.45 9.14 -1.97
CA TYR A 181 10.13 8.92 -0.69
C TYR A 181 11.45 8.17 -0.86
N ASN A 182 11.48 7.18 -1.75
CA ASN A 182 12.61 6.25 -1.91
C ASN A 182 13.62 6.70 -2.99
N MET A 183 13.24 7.56 -3.93
CA MET A 183 14.12 7.90 -5.07
C MET A 183 14.02 9.37 -5.47
N GLU A 184 14.99 9.77 -6.32
CA GLU A 184 15.03 11.11 -6.89
C GLU A 184 13.79 11.44 -7.73
N THR A 185 13.42 12.72 -7.68
CA THR A 185 12.24 13.29 -8.35
C THR A 185 12.13 12.92 -9.82
N ASP A 186 13.20 13.14 -10.59
CA ASP A 186 13.17 12.93 -12.04
C ASP A 186 13.00 11.45 -12.41
N THR A 187 13.61 10.57 -11.63
CA THR A 187 13.47 9.11 -11.81
C THR A 187 12.05 8.67 -11.48
N ALA A 188 11.50 9.10 -10.35
CA ALA A 188 10.13 8.78 -9.96
C ALA A 188 9.12 9.28 -11.00
N ASN A 189 9.25 10.54 -11.45
CA ASN A 189 8.40 11.13 -12.47
C ASN A 189 8.44 10.36 -13.79
N LYS A 190 9.63 9.95 -14.22
CA LYS A 190 9.79 9.18 -15.47
C LYS A 190 9.08 7.84 -15.40
N LEU A 191 9.36 7.06 -14.36
CA LEU A 191 8.77 5.72 -14.17
C LEU A 191 7.24 5.83 -14.04
N TYR A 192 6.77 6.73 -13.18
CA TYR A 192 5.34 6.91 -12.95
C TYR A 192 4.56 7.27 -14.21
N LYS A 193 5.09 8.19 -15.06
CA LYS A 193 4.47 8.57 -16.35
C LYS A 193 4.46 7.42 -17.37
N GLN A 194 5.33 6.42 -17.21
CA GLN A 194 5.38 5.22 -18.02
C GLN A 194 4.44 4.11 -17.49
N GLY A 195 3.78 4.34 -16.35
CA GLY A 195 2.98 3.31 -15.66
C GLY A 195 3.85 2.26 -14.98
N GLU A 196 5.12 2.55 -14.74
CA GLU A 196 6.06 1.66 -14.06
C GLU A 196 6.14 2.03 -12.58
N TYR A 197 5.75 1.09 -11.73
CA TYR A 197 5.76 1.24 -10.28
C TYR A 197 6.89 0.40 -9.68
N THR A 198 7.45 0.90 -8.57
CA THR A 198 8.54 0.19 -7.90
C THR A 198 8.00 -0.88 -6.95
N ASP A 199 8.71 -2.01 -6.84
CA ASP A 199 8.42 -3.05 -5.85
C ASP A 199 8.38 -2.46 -4.44
N TYR A 200 9.26 -1.51 -4.13
CA TYR A 200 9.27 -0.77 -2.86
C TYR A 200 7.90 -0.19 -2.52
N ALA A 201 7.30 0.58 -3.44
CA ALA A 201 6.01 1.22 -3.20
C ALA A 201 4.87 0.18 -3.07
N LEU A 202 4.88 -0.84 -3.94
CA LEU A 202 3.85 -1.87 -3.95
C LEU A 202 3.90 -2.76 -2.70
N GLU A 203 5.09 -3.17 -2.25
CA GLU A 203 5.29 -3.97 -1.04
C GLU A 203 4.84 -3.22 0.22
N ILE A 204 5.16 -1.93 0.35
CA ILE A 204 4.72 -1.11 1.49
C ILE A 204 3.19 -0.98 1.52
N ILE A 205 2.55 -0.75 0.37
CA ILE A 205 1.08 -0.68 0.30
C ILE A 205 0.45 -2.02 0.70
N ALA A 206 1.01 -3.14 0.21
CA ALA A 206 0.51 -4.46 0.55
C ALA A 206 0.65 -4.74 2.06
N GLU A 207 1.80 -4.40 2.65
CA GLU A 207 2.06 -4.57 4.08
C GLU A 207 1.17 -3.66 4.94
N SER A 208 0.99 -2.39 4.56
CA SER A 208 0.06 -1.49 5.24
C SER A 208 -1.34 -2.07 5.31
N LYS A 209 -1.86 -2.58 4.18
CA LYS A 209 -3.18 -3.24 4.14
C LYS A 209 -3.24 -4.51 4.98
N ARG A 210 -2.15 -5.27 5.05
CA ARG A 210 -2.07 -6.45 5.93
C ARG A 210 -2.17 -6.04 7.41
N LEU A 211 -1.46 -4.99 7.80
CA LEU A 211 -1.49 -4.44 9.16
C LEU A 211 -2.87 -3.88 9.52
N GLU A 212 -3.52 -3.14 8.60
CA GLU A 212 -4.90 -2.65 8.81
C GLU A 212 -5.86 -3.80 9.15
N ARG A 213 -5.81 -4.91 8.37
CA ARG A 213 -6.62 -6.09 8.66
C ARG A 213 -6.28 -6.73 10.00
N LEU A 214 -4.99 -6.80 10.36
CA LEU A 214 -4.52 -7.34 11.63
C LEU A 214 -5.05 -6.51 12.81
N HIS A 215 -5.08 -5.19 12.67
CA HIS A 215 -5.58 -4.25 13.68
C HIS A 215 -7.12 -4.09 13.67
N GLY A 216 -7.82 -4.84 12.81
CA GLY A 216 -9.29 -4.82 12.76
C GLY A 216 -9.88 -3.58 12.08
N LYS A 217 -9.12 -2.94 11.20
CA LYS A 217 -9.52 -1.73 10.44
C LYS A 217 -9.98 -2.05 9.02
#